data_b7a96efd921c8d1f3dde0baf82c376c3
#
_entry.id   b7a96efd921c8d1f3dde0baf82c376c3
#
_cell.length_a   1.000
_cell.length_b   1.000
_cell.length_c   1.000
_cell.angle_alpha   90.00
_cell.angle_beta   90.00
_cell.angle_gamma   90.00
#
_symmetry.space_group_name_H-M   'P 1'
#
loop_
_entity.id
_entity.type
_entity.pdbx_description
1 polymer ?
#
loop_
_entity_poly.entity_id
_entity_poly.type
_entity_poly.pdbx_seq_one_letter_code
_entity_poly.pdbx_strand_id
1 'polypeptide(L)'
;MTSSNQLSFPFSDLIAGYIRKVSYPDVFDCKGEIELETSDGRMFTVKITDAAYAELVRNLGEPFQMAPDLSQILVEDRFIHAYGLFYPESDRLKFEAKHMLLFGRTKDDLRFEDQNWWIHQVQQLLNFYLEAQFKVVEGERIDFKKFRTDLSSEGKKQDGVQNLDTISRLIYGFASAYMMTGDERALEAAQNGTEYMQRHFRHQNKSEGICYWYSQIDIQDDGSVRKYMGSTAGGDEGGNAIPCYEQIYALAGPTQTWRLIGGEEIKTDIDDTISFLNRYYKDHGPYGGYYSHIDPVTFDAKADSLGVNKAKKNWNSVGDHAPAYLINLYLATGDDNYAKFLEDTFDTICDHFPDYGYSPFMNEKFFDDWSHDLKWGIHQARCVVGHNLKVAWNLTRMHSLMPKESYKTFAHQIADAIPGAGCDNQRGGWYDMMERTLKDGEENYRRVWHDRKAWWQQEQGILAYYIMAGVYDDKPEYLNYAREGSAFYNGWFLDYEEGGIYFNVLANGQPYSLGSERGKGSHSMAGYHSFELCFLSAVYTNLLVNKQPMDFFFKPNPHAWPENKLRVAPDI
;
A
#
# COMPACT_ATOMS: atom_id res chain seq x y z
N MET A 1 -8.90 37.72 27.75
CA MET A 1 -8.39 38.27 26.49
C MET A 1 -7.71 37.09 25.76
N THR A 2 -8.44 36.43 24.90
CA THR A 2 -7.91 35.37 24.05
C THR A 2 -7.12 36.03 22.93
N SER A 3 -5.78 35.94 22.97
CA SER A 3 -4.96 36.31 21.83
C SER A 3 -5.32 35.39 20.68
N SER A 4 -6.04 35.91 19.68
CA SER A 4 -6.21 35.24 18.43
C SER A 4 -4.80 35.01 17.85
N ASN A 5 -4.38 33.77 17.69
CA ASN A 5 -3.19 33.42 16.91
C ASN A 5 -3.48 33.72 15.43
N GLN A 6 -3.51 35.00 15.09
CA GLN A 6 -3.72 35.45 13.72
C GLN A 6 -2.41 35.23 12.98
N LEU A 7 -2.45 34.34 11.98
CA LEU A 7 -1.30 34.16 11.07
C LEU A 7 -0.99 35.49 10.40
N SER A 8 0.25 35.91 10.46
CA SER A 8 0.72 37.20 9.92
C SER A 8 1.42 37.06 8.56
N PHE A 9 1.45 35.86 7.98
CA PHE A 9 2.12 35.58 6.70
C PHE A 9 1.29 34.61 5.84
N PRO A 10 1.40 34.68 4.49
CA PRO A 10 0.76 33.71 3.62
C PRO A 10 1.50 32.37 3.67
N PHE A 11 0.76 31.28 3.48
CA PHE A 11 1.29 29.93 3.34
C PHE A 11 0.52 29.13 2.27
N SER A 12 1.24 28.24 1.59
CA SER A 12 0.61 27.38 0.58
C SER A 12 -0.07 26.19 1.24
N ASP A 13 -1.22 25.80 0.67
CA ASP A 13 -1.96 24.62 1.12
C ASP A 13 -2.85 24.05 0.01
N LEU A 14 -3.48 22.91 0.32
CA LEU A 14 -4.40 22.19 -0.53
C LEU A 14 -5.78 22.11 0.14
N ILE A 15 -6.83 22.27 -0.65
CA ILE A 15 -8.22 22.00 -0.25
C ILE A 15 -8.80 21.00 -1.25
N ALA A 16 -9.26 19.86 -0.74
CA ALA A 16 -10.00 18.85 -1.49
C ALA A 16 -11.47 18.93 -1.09
N GLY A 17 -12.37 19.08 -2.06
CA GLY A 17 -13.79 19.21 -1.72
C GLY A 17 -14.70 19.28 -2.92
N TYR A 18 -15.99 19.32 -2.60
CA TYR A 18 -17.08 19.45 -3.56
C TYR A 18 -17.47 20.92 -3.72
N ILE A 19 -17.60 21.39 -4.95
CA ILE A 19 -18.10 22.75 -5.24
C ILE A 19 -19.57 22.79 -4.86
N ARG A 20 -19.93 23.64 -3.89
CA ARG A 20 -21.34 23.83 -3.48
C ARG A 20 -21.96 25.07 -4.04
N LYS A 21 -21.14 26.03 -4.46
CA LYS A 21 -21.60 27.27 -5.07
C LYS A 21 -20.53 27.86 -5.97
N VAL A 22 -20.95 28.45 -7.06
CA VAL A 22 -20.09 29.25 -7.97
C VAL A 22 -20.65 30.66 -8.04
N SER A 23 -19.81 31.66 -7.92
CA SER A 23 -20.17 33.07 -8.08
C SER A 23 -19.11 33.79 -8.92
N TYR A 24 -19.57 34.87 -9.62
CA TYR A 24 -18.72 35.68 -10.47
C TYR A 24 -18.85 37.14 -9.99
N PRO A 25 -18.18 37.53 -8.91
CA PRO A 25 -18.25 38.88 -8.38
C PRO A 25 -17.62 39.87 -9.35
N ASP A 26 -18.25 41.04 -9.51
CA ASP A 26 -17.69 42.14 -10.29
C ASP A 26 -16.65 42.91 -9.47
N VAL A 27 -15.50 42.22 -9.25
CA VAL A 27 -14.37 42.75 -8.48
C VAL A 27 -13.10 42.65 -9.31
N PHE A 28 -12.32 43.72 -9.32
CA PHE A 28 -11.02 43.71 -9.99
C PHE A 28 -10.17 42.52 -9.58
N ASP A 29 -9.56 41.83 -10.55
CA ASP A 29 -8.70 40.67 -10.36
C ASP A 29 -9.41 39.45 -9.73
N CYS A 30 -10.73 39.31 -9.93
CA CYS A 30 -11.47 38.12 -9.54
C CYS A 30 -12.24 37.56 -10.72
N LYS A 31 -11.84 36.38 -11.23
CA LYS A 31 -12.52 35.67 -12.31
C LYS A 31 -13.70 34.83 -11.83
N GLY A 32 -13.72 34.50 -10.53
CA GLY A 32 -14.75 33.71 -9.90
C GLY A 32 -14.44 33.45 -8.45
N GLU A 33 -15.44 33.02 -7.73
CA GLU A 33 -15.33 32.56 -6.35
C GLU A 33 -16.18 31.30 -6.21
N ILE A 34 -15.63 30.27 -5.56
CA ILE A 34 -16.34 29.03 -5.29
C ILE A 34 -16.35 28.73 -3.79
N GLU A 35 -17.43 28.11 -3.33
CA GLU A 35 -17.52 27.51 -2.01
C GLU A 35 -17.22 26.02 -2.14
N LEU A 36 -16.13 25.57 -1.50
CA LEU A 36 -15.74 24.18 -1.42
C LEU A 36 -16.13 23.59 -0.07
N GLU A 37 -16.84 22.47 -0.08
CA GLU A 37 -17.13 21.66 1.10
C GLU A 37 -16.22 20.45 1.15
N THR A 38 -15.41 20.34 2.18
CA THR A 38 -14.57 19.16 2.45
C THR A 38 -15.39 17.97 2.96
N SER A 39 -14.81 16.77 2.97
CA SER A 39 -15.50 15.55 3.40
C SER A 39 -16.02 15.58 4.85
N ASP A 40 -15.43 16.41 5.71
CA ASP A 40 -15.89 16.67 7.09
C ASP A 40 -16.88 17.85 7.22
N GLY A 41 -17.37 18.39 6.10
CA GLY A 41 -18.40 19.43 6.06
C GLY A 41 -17.88 20.86 6.30
N ARG A 42 -16.55 21.08 6.36
CA ARG A 42 -16.02 22.45 6.45
C ARG A 42 -16.13 23.17 5.12
N MET A 43 -16.53 24.44 5.17
CA MET A 43 -16.69 25.28 4.00
C MET A 43 -15.48 26.22 3.83
N PHE A 44 -14.97 26.28 2.60
CA PHE A 44 -13.89 27.19 2.22
C PHE A 44 -14.31 28.05 1.05
N THR A 45 -14.18 29.37 1.18
CA THR A 45 -14.33 30.30 0.06
C THR A 45 -13.01 30.38 -0.69
N VAL A 46 -13.00 30.00 -1.97
CA VAL A 46 -11.82 29.96 -2.83
C VAL A 46 -11.95 31.03 -3.91
N LYS A 47 -11.06 32.03 -3.87
CA LYS A 47 -10.94 33.07 -4.91
C LYS A 47 -10.16 32.52 -6.11
N ILE A 48 -10.66 32.81 -7.31
CA ILE A 48 -10.02 32.44 -8.58
C ILE A 48 -9.64 33.73 -9.31
N THR A 49 -8.35 33.87 -9.62
CA THR A 49 -7.79 35.03 -10.32
C THR A 49 -7.28 34.66 -11.71
N ASP A 50 -6.78 35.64 -12.47
CA ASP A 50 -6.10 35.39 -13.74
C ASP A 50 -4.87 34.49 -13.65
N ALA A 51 -4.27 34.41 -12.46
CA ALA A 51 -3.12 33.57 -12.21
C ALA A 51 -3.47 32.09 -11.93
N ALA A 52 -4.76 31.77 -11.78
CA ALA A 52 -5.23 30.41 -11.56
C ALA A 52 -5.35 29.65 -12.88
N TYR A 53 -4.95 28.37 -12.85
CA TYR A 53 -5.20 27.44 -13.95
C TYR A 53 -5.79 26.14 -13.42
N ALA A 54 -6.44 25.39 -14.32
CA ALA A 54 -6.93 24.06 -14.01
C ALA A 54 -6.39 23.05 -15.01
N GLU A 55 -6.12 21.85 -14.52
CA GLU A 55 -5.76 20.71 -15.34
C GLU A 55 -6.64 19.51 -15.05
N LEU A 56 -6.72 18.62 -16.02
CA LEU A 56 -7.33 17.32 -15.85
C LEU A 56 -6.28 16.35 -15.28
N VAL A 57 -6.64 15.57 -14.27
CA VAL A 57 -5.75 14.53 -13.73
C VAL A 57 -5.25 13.64 -14.87
N ARG A 58 -3.97 13.38 -14.89
CA ARG A 58 -3.29 12.54 -15.88
C ARG A 58 -2.73 11.28 -15.24
N ASN A 59 -2.59 10.25 -16.03
CA ASN A 59 -1.91 9.03 -15.63
C ASN A 59 -0.41 9.12 -15.95
N LEU A 60 0.40 8.19 -15.45
CA LEU A 60 1.81 8.06 -15.81
C LEU A 60 1.97 7.98 -17.34
N GLY A 61 2.94 8.70 -17.89
CA GLY A 61 3.19 8.75 -19.32
C GLY A 61 2.21 9.59 -20.15
N GLU A 62 1.17 10.14 -19.54
CA GLU A 62 0.24 11.05 -20.24
C GLU A 62 0.75 12.49 -20.25
N PRO A 63 0.52 13.22 -21.36
CA PRO A 63 0.88 14.64 -21.43
C PRO A 63 -0.02 15.50 -20.55
N PHE A 64 0.49 16.66 -20.15
CA PHE A 64 -0.28 17.69 -19.47
C PHE A 64 -1.48 18.13 -20.32
N GLN A 65 -2.66 18.24 -19.70
CA GLN A 65 -3.90 18.70 -20.34
C GLN A 65 -4.51 19.84 -19.52
N MET A 66 -4.29 21.06 -19.96
CA MET A 66 -4.96 22.23 -19.37
C MET A 66 -6.47 22.19 -19.67
N ALA A 67 -7.26 22.45 -18.67
CA ALA A 67 -8.71 22.57 -18.86
C ALA A 67 -9.05 23.86 -19.66
N PRO A 68 -9.91 23.76 -20.68
CA PRO A 68 -10.04 24.83 -21.67
C PRO A 68 -10.74 26.10 -21.16
N ASP A 69 -11.73 25.97 -20.26
CA ASP A 69 -12.52 27.11 -19.77
C ASP A 69 -13.01 26.84 -18.34
N LEU A 70 -12.57 27.66 -17.41
CA LEU A 70 -12.96 27.57 -16.00
C LEU A 70 -14.48 27.68 -15.80
N SER A 71 -15.17 28.51 -16.56
CA SER A 71 -16.61 28.70 -16.41
C SER A 71 -17.44 27.47 -16.76
N GLN A 72 -16.91 26.59 -17.63
CA GLN A 72 -17.57 25.33 -18.01
C GLN A 72 -17.29 24.17 -17.05
N ILE A 73 -16.20 24.27 -16.32
CA ILE A 73 -15.72 23.18 -15.46
C ILE A 73 -16.05 23.41 -13.98
N LEU A 74 -16.20 24.65 -13.54
CA LEU A 74 -16.60 24.98 -12.18
C LEU A 74 -18.12 24.89 -12.05
N VAL A 75 -18.60 23.71 -11.76
CA VAL A 75 -20.03 23.39 -11.60
C VAL A 75 -20.30 22.79 -10.23
N GLU A 76 -21.52 23.02 -9.71
CA GLU A 76 -21.94 22.45 -8.41
C GLU A 76 -21.84 20.93 -8.40
N ASP A 77 -21.51 20.39 -7.21
CA ASP A 77 -21.30 18.99 -6.90
C ASP A 77 -20.05 18.35 -7.55
N ARG A 78 -19.20 19.13 -8.20
CA ARG A 78 -17.93 18.63 -8.71
C ARG A 78 -16.89 18.55 -7.62
N PHE A 79 -16.24 17.38 -7.49
CA PHE A 79 -15.08 17.19 -6.64
C PHE A 79 -13.81 17.70 -7.32
N ILE A 80 -13.06 18.55 -6.62
CA ILE A 80 -11.79 19.11 -7.11
C ILE A 80 -10.76 19.17 -5.99
N HIS A 81 -9.48 19.26 -6.40
CA HIS A 81 -8.42 19.73 -5.51
C HIS A 81 -8.00 21.14 -5.93
N ALA A 82 -7.96 22.07 -4.98
CA ALA A 82 -7.48 23.42 -5.15
C ALA A 82 -6.20 23.62 -4.35
N TYR A 83 -5.07 23.77 -5.03
CA TYR A 83 -3.80 24.17 -4.43
C TYR A 83 -3.63 25.68 -4.57
N GLY A 84 -3.24 26.35 -3.49
CA GLY A 84 -3.16 27.79 -3.49
C GLY A 84 -2.53 28.37 -2.25
N LEU A 85 -2.88 29.61 -1.96
CA LEU A 85 -2.32 30.39 -0.84
C LEU A 85 -3.40 30.83 0.12
N PHE A 86 -3.24 30.49 1.38
CA PHE A 86 -3.91 31.18 2.46
C PHE A 86 -3.15 32.46 2.79
N TYR A 87 -3.89 33.55 2.92
CA TYR A 87 -3.33 34.82 3.35
C TYR A 87 -4.31 35.56 4.26
N PRO A 88 -3.78 36.31 5.26
CA PRO A 88 -4.61 37.09 6.17
C PRO A 88 -5.17 38.32 5.46
N GLU A 89 -6.49 38.54 5.56
CA GLU A 89 -7.14 39.76 5.13
C GLU A 89 -8.11 40.23 6.20
N SER A 90 -7.83 41.40 6.76
CA SER A 90 -8.61 42.00 7.84
C SER A 90 -8.76 41.08 9.07
N ASP A 91 -9.83 40.36 9.20
CA ASP A 91 -10.20 39.52 10.35
C ASP A 91 -10.30 38.02 10.04
N ARG A 92 -10.02 37.62 8.78
CA ARG A 92 -10.13 36.24 8.31
C ARG A 92 -9.00 35.83 7.38
N LEU A 93 -8.80 34.51 7.27
CA LEU A 93 -7.97 33.94 6.23
C LEU A 93 -8.77 33.81 4.96
N LYS A 94 -8.18 34.25 3.83
CA LYS A 94 -8.68 33.98 2.48
C LYS A 94 -7.81 32.96 1.80
N PHE A 95 -8.43 32.20 0.89
CA PHE A 95 -7.72 31.23 0.03
C PHE A 95 -7.83 31.67 -1.43
N GLU A 96 -6.69 31.78 -2.08
CA GLU A 96 -6.59 32.06 -3.51
C GLU A 96 -6.01 30.84 -4.23
N ALA A 97 -6.82 30.24 -5.11
CA ALA A 97 -6.37 29.10 -5.92
C ALA A 97 -5.30 29.54 -6.92
N LYS A 98 -4.28 28.71 -7.09
CA LYS A 98 -3.24 28.82 -8.12
C LYS A 98 -3.34 27.68 -9.13
N HIS A 99 -3.61 26.48 -8.63
CA HIS A 99 -3.76 25.29 -9.45
C HIS A 99 -4.98 24.50 -8.98
N MET A 100 -5.84 24.13 -9.90
CA MET A 100 -7.01 23.30 -9.64
C MET A 100 -6.87 22.00 -10.42
N LEU A 101 -7.03 20.88 -9.74
CA LEU A 101 -6.99 19.54 -10.32
C LEU A 101 -8.40 18.98 -10.45
N LEU A 102 -8.77 18.59 -11.64
CA LEU A 102 -10.06 18.00 -12.00
C LEU A 102 -9.86 16.52 -12.26
N PHE A 103 -10.76 15.67 -11.76
CA PHE A 103 -10.62 14.23 -11.86
C PHE A 103 -11.38 13.60 -13.02
N GLY A 104 -12.19 14.36 -13.73
CA GLY A 104 -12.91 13.95 -14.93
C GLY A 104 -13.29 15.14 -15.79
N ARG A 105 -13.80 14.88 -17.00
CA ARG A 105 -14.26 15.94 -17.90
C ARG A 105 -15.58 16.55 -17.43
N THR A 106 -16.43 15.74 -16.82
CA THR A 106 -17.69 16.16 -16.19
C THR A 106 -17.61 15.96 -14.67
N LYS A 107 -18.61 16.38 -13.92
CA LYS A 107 -18.68 16.21 -12.47
C LYS A 107 -18.86 14.75 -12.03
N ASP A 108 -19.48 13.93 -12.87
CA ASP A 108 -19.83 12.54 -12.59
C ASP A 108 -18.85 11.54 -13.21
N ASP A 109 -17.85 12.05 -13.93
CA ASP A 109 -16.83 11.26 -14.62
C ASP A 109 -15.51 11.35 -13.86
N LEU A 110 -15.02 10.21 -13.38
CA LEU A 110 -13.74 10.09 -12.68
C LEU A 110 -12.80 9.22 -13.51
N ARG A 111 -11.73 9.81 -14.05
CA ARG A 111 -10.80 9.13 -14.96
C ARG A 111 -10.20 7.86 -14.38
N PHE A 112 -9.95 7.82 -13.07
CA PHE A 112 -9.42 6.64 -12.41
C PHE A 112 -10.45 5.51 -12.20
N GLU A 113 -11.71 5.73 -12.59
CA GLU A 113 -12.73 4.68 -12.70
C GLU A 113 -12.87 4.17 -14.15
N ASP A 114 -12.17 4.77 -15.13
CA ASP A 114 -12.11 4.24 -16.50
C ASP A 114 -11.52 2.84 -16.51
N GLN A 115 -12.09 1.96 -17.34
CA GLN A 115 -11.76 0.52 -17.41
C GLN A 115 -10.25 0.24 -17.49
N ASN A 116 -9.52 1.05 -18.24
CA ASN A 116 -8.10 0.85 -18.52
C ASN A 116 -7.15 1.75 -17.71
N TRP A 117 -7.66 2.58 -16.82
CA TRP A 117 -6.81 3.52 -16.07
C TRP A 117 -5.69 2.82 -15.29
N TRP A 118 -6.07 1.86 -14.46
CA TRP A 118 -5.13 1.13 -13.62
C TRP A 118 -4.25 0.15 -14.42
N ILE A 119 -4.77 -0.42 -15.53
CA ILE A 119 -3.99 -1.27 -16.45
C ILE A 119 -2.89 -0.44 -17.12
N HIS A 120 -3.22 0.77 -17.60
CA HIS A 120 -2.23 1.70 -18.15
C HIS A 120 -1.17 2.08 -17.11
N GLN A 121 -1.58 2.38 -15.88
CA GLN A 121 -0.65 2.71 -14.80
C GLN A 121 0.32 1.55 -14.49
N VAL A 122 -0.18 0.32 -14.43
CA VAL A 122 0.68 -0.89 -14.33
C VAL A 122 1.71 -0.96 -15.44
N GLN A 123 1.30 -0.71 -16.68
CA GLN A 123 2.22 -0.74 -17.82
C GLN A 123 3.34 0.30 -17.68
N GLN A 124 3.04 1.50 -17.20
CA GLN A 124 4.05 2.53 -16.98
C GLN A 124 4.96 2.19 -15.79
N LEU A 125 4.43 1.64 -14.70
CA LEU A 125 5.23 1.15 -13.58
C LEU A 125 6.15 -0.01 -13.99
N LEU A 126 5.66 -0.94 -14.81
CA LEU A 126 6.47 -2.00 -15.39
C LEU A 126 7.64 -1.44 -16.19
N ASN A 127 7.37 -0.51 -17.11
CA ASN A 127 8.41 0.13 -17.91
C ASN A 127 9.45 0.86 -17.03
N PHE A 128 8.98 1.58 -16.01
CA PHE A 128 9.87 2.27 -15.08
C PHE A 128 10.82 1.29 -14.36
N TYR A 129 10.30 0.22 -13.74
CA TYR A 129 11.16 -0.72 -13.01
C TYR A 129 12.05 -1.57 -13.92
N LEU A 130 11.58 -1.94 -15.12
CA LEU A 130 12.41 -2.62 -16.11
C LEU A 130 13.60 -1.74 -16.53
N GLU A 131 13.38 -0.47 -16.79
CA GLU A 131 14.46 0.47 -17.12
C GLU A 131 15.39 0.75 -15.94
N ALA A 132 14.84 1.15 -14.79
CA ALA A 132 15.63 1.53 -13.62
C ALA A 132 16.49 0.38 -13.08
N GLN A 133 15.94 -0.84 -13.05
CA GLN A 133 16.62 -2.00 -12.49
C GLN A 133 17.46 -2.77 -13.49
N PHE A 134 17.04 -2.90 -14.74
CA PHE A 134 17.66 -3.86 -15.66
C PHE A 134 18.21 -3.22 -16.93
N LYS A 135 17.74 -2.03 -17.34
CA LYS A 135 18.03 -1.42 -18.65
C LYS A 135 17.81 -2.43 -19.74
N VAL A 136 16.57 -2.90 -19.85
CA VAL A 136 16.19 -4.01 -20.73
C VAL A 136 16.50 -3.68 -22.18
N VAL A 137 17.28 -4.53 -22.82
CA VAL A 137 17.58 -4.47 -24.27
C VAL A 137 16.85 -5.61 -24.96
N GLU A 138 16.25 -5.33 -26.10
CA GLU A 138 15.53 -6.33 -26.88
C GLU A 138 16.43 -7.53 -27.22
N GLY A 139 15.97 -8.73 -26.89
CA GLY A 139 16.70 -9.98 -27.12
C GLY A 139 17.71 -10.34 -26.02
N GLU A 140 17.92 -9.49 -25.01
CA GLU A 140 18.73 -9.82 -23.85
C GLU A 140 17.85 -10.32 -22.69
N ARG A 141 18.35 -11.34 -21.99
CA ARG A 141 17.67 -11.88 -20.79
C ARG A 141 17.70 -10.86 -19.65
N ILE A 142 16.58 -10.68 -18.96
CA ILE A 142 16.49 -9.84 -17.75
C ILE A 142 17.32 -10.48 -16.63
N ASP A 143 18.41 -9.80 -16.22
CA ASP A 143 19.41 -10.31 -15.25
C ASP A 143 19.25 -9.65 -13.89
N PHE A 144 18.74 -10.41 -12.90
CA PHE A 144 18.53 -9.96 -11.52
C PHE A 144 19.82 -9.72 -10.72
N LYS A 145 21.00 -10.07 -11.22
CA LYS A 145 22.26 -9.56 -10.66
C LYS A 145 22.36 -8.04 -10.72
N LYS A 146 21.65 -7.42 -11.68
CA LYS A 146 21.59 -5.97 -11.83
C LYS A 146 20.65 -5.30 -10.79
N PHE A 147 19.69 -6.03 -10.19
CA PHE A 147 18.76 -5.47 -9.22
C PHE A 147 19.50 -4.82 -8.04
N ARG A 148 18.97 -3.71 -7.53
CA ARG A 148 19.40 -3.07 -6.28
C ARG A 148 18.18 -2.63 -5.48
N THR A 149 18.29 -2.76 -4.16
CA THR A 149 17.20 -2.38 -3.25
C THR A 149 16.95 -0.88 -3.32
N ASP A 150 18.00 -0.07 -3.17
CA ASP A 150 17.86 1.37 -3.11
C ASP A 150 17.96 2.03 -4.49
N LEU A 151 16.89 2.77 -4.84
CA LEU A 151 16.84 3.66 -6.00
C LEU A 151 16.63 5.10 -5.52
N SER A 152 17.32 6.05 -6.15
CA SER A 152 17.07 7.47 -5.93
C SER A 152 15.68 7.90 -6.44
N SER A 153 15.32 9.16 -6.23
CA SER A 153 14.12 9.78 -6.81
C SER A 153 14.08 9.72 -8.34
N GLU A 154 15.26 9.74 -9.00
CA GLU A 154 15.39 9.61 -10.45
C GLU A 154 15.52 8.14 -10.92
N GLY A 155 15.29 7.16 -10.03
CA GLY A 155 15.40 5.74 -10.38
C GLY A 155 16.85 5.22 -10.50
N LYS A 156 17.85 5.94 -10.02
CA LYS A 156 19.26 5.51 -10.08
C LYS A 156 19.62 4.64 -8.88
N LYS A 157 20.35 3.56 -9.13
CA LYS A 157 20.84 2.65 -8.09
C LYS A 157 21.82 3.33 -7.16
N GLN A 158 21.72 3.03 -5.86
CA GLN A 158 22.49 3.73 -4.82
C GLN A 158 23.62 2.87 -4.22
N ASP A 159 23.46 1.53 -4.20
CA ASP A 159 24.40 0.62 -3.51
C ASP A 159 24.51 -0.76 -4.18
N GLY A 160 25.18 -1.73 -3.52
CA GLY A 160 25.32 -3.13 -3.92
C GLY A 160 24.29 -4.10 -3.29
N VAL A 161 23.41 -3.58 -2.45
CA VAL A 161 22.53 -4.40 -1.59
C VAL A 161 21.30 -4.91 -2.33
N GLN A 162 20.93 -6.16 -2.02
CA GLN A 162 19.67 -6.77 -2.44
C GLN A 162 18.96 -7.37 -1.21
N ASN A 163 17.83 -6.80 -0.84
CA ASN A 163 17.00 -7.31 0.24
C ASN A 163 15.98 -8.33 -0.27
N LEU A 164 15.78 -9.38 0.49
CA LEU A 164 14.89 -10.50 0.20
C LEU A 164 13.45 -10.08 -0.06
N ASP A 165 12.88 -9.37 0.88
CA ASP A 165 11.49 -8.93 0.81
C ASP A 165 11.26 -7.93 -0.34
N THR A 166 12.23 -7.07 -0.60
CA THR A 166 12.18 -6.08 -1.67
C THR A 166 12.21 -6.74 -3.06
N ILE A 167 13.12 -7.69 -3.28
CA ILE A 167 13.20 -8.39 -4.57
C ILE A 167 11.96 -9.25 -4.82
N SER A 168 11.47 -9.96 -3.79
CA SER A 168 10.25 -10.76 -3.89
C SER A 168 9.02 -9.91 -4.19
N ARG A 169 8.90 -8.74 -3.57
CA ARG A 169 7.84 -7.77 -3.85
C ARG A 169 7.87 -7.24 -5.28
N LEU A 170 9.06 -7.01 -5.84
CA LEU A 170 9.17 -6.60 -7.24
C LEU A 170 8.75 -7.74 -8.19
N ILE A 171 9.13 -8.97 -7.89
CA ILE A 171 8.71 -10.16 -8.65
C ILE A 171 7.18 -10.31 -8.61
N TYR A 172 6.56 -10.12 -7.43
CA TYR A 172 5.09 -10.07 -7.31
C TYR A 172 4.47 -9.02 -8.23
N GLY A 173 5.07 -7.83 -8.27
CA GLY A 173 4.61 -6.74 -9.15
C GLY A 173 4.70 -7.13 -10.63
N PHE A 174 5.79 -7.73 -11.07
CA PHE A 174 5.95 -8.19 -12.44
C PHE A 174 4.96 -9.31 -12.80
N ALA A 175 4.76 -10.28 -11.92
CA ALA A 175 3.79 -11.34 -12.13
C ALA A 175 2.35 -10.77 -12.23
N SER A 176 2.00 -9.81 -11.37
CA SER A 176 0.71 -9.12 -11.42
C SER A 176 0.56 -8.28 -12.69
N ALA A 177 1.63 -7.62 -13.14
CA ALA A 177 1.64 -6.87 -14.39
C ALA A 177 1.37 -7.78 -15.60
N TYR A 178 1.99 -8.95 -15.66
CA TYR A 178 1.68 -9.93 -16.71
C TYR A 178 0.20 -10.33 -16.67
N MET A 179 -0.32 -10.62 -15.49
CA MET A 179 -1.72 -11.03 -15.33
C MET A 179 -2.70 -9.98 -15.87
N MET A 180 -2.35 -8.69 -15.76
CA MET A 180 -3.20 -7.59 -16.22
C MET A 180 -2.99 -7.21 -17.70
N THR A 181 -1.77 -7.37 -18.22
CA THR A 181 -1.37 -6.79 -19.52
C THR A 181 -1.00 -7.82 -20.59
N GLY A 182 -0.63 -9.04 -20.20
CA GLY A 182 -0.04 -10.03 -21.09
C GLY A 182 1.36 -9.67 -21.62
N ASP A 183 2.04 -8.68 -21.02
CA ASP A 183 3.38 -8.26 -21.44
C ASP A 183 4.43 -9.33 -21.11
N GLU A 184 4.97 -9.99 -22.12
CA GLU A 184 5.94 -11.09 -21.97
C GLU A 184 7.22 -10.68 -21.22
N ARG A 185 7.59 -9.40 -21.22
CA ARG A 185 8.73 -8.89 -20.44
C ARG A 185 8.45 -8.99 -18.93
N ALA A 186 7.22 -8.75 -18.54
CA ALA A 186 6.79 -8.90 -17.15
C ALA A 186 6.85 -10.36 -16.69
N LEU A 187 6.41 -11.29 -17.53
CA LEU A 187 6.51 -12.72 -17.25
C LEU A 187 7.96 -13.18 -17.17
N GLU A 188 8.80 -12.79 -18.13
CA GLU A 188 10.23 -13.11 -18.11
C GLU A 188 10.89 -12.58 -16.83
N ALA A 189 10.59 -11.34 -16.42
CA ALA A 189 11.10 -10.77 -15.19
C ALA A 189 10.66 -11.56 -13.96
N ALA A 190 9.39 -11.96 -13.88
CA ALA A 190 8.87 -12.76 -12.78
C ALA A 190 9.54 -14.13 -12.68
N GLN A 191 9.72 -14.82 -13.81
CA GLN A 191 10.39 -16.12 -13.87
C GLN A 191 11.88 -16.01 -13.51
N ASN A 192 12.61 -15.10 -14.16
CA ASN A 192 14.03 -14.91 -13.91
C ASN A 192 14.32 -14.46 -12.48
N GLY A 193 13.46 -13.62 -11.92
CA GLY A 193 13.54 -13.18 -10.53
C GLY A 193 13.32 -14.32 -9.54
N THR A 194 12.31 -15.15 -9.77
CA THR A 194 12.05 -16.35 -8.95
C THR A 194 13.22 -17.33 -9.00
N GLU A 195 13.74 -17.65 -10.19
CA GLU A 195 14.94 -18.49 -10.33
C GLU A 195 16.16 -17.87 -9.64
N TYR A 196 16.31 -16.54 -9.70
CA TYR A 196 17.39 -15.84 -9.04
C TYR A 196 17.30 -15.94 -7.51
N MET A 197 16.11 -15.77 -6.94
CA MET A 197 15.89 -15.97 -5.50
C MET A 197 16.21 -17.40 -5.08
N GLN A 198 15.74 -18.41 -5.81
CA GLN A 198 16.04 -19.82 -5.55
C GLN A 198 17.55 -20.09 -5.55
N ARG A 199 18.30 -19.48 -6.45
CA ARG A 199 19.75 -19.69 -6.59
C ARG A 199 20.57 -18.96 -5.52
N HIS A 200 20.16 -17.75 -5.10
CA HIS A 200 21.01 -16.87 -4.31
C HIS A 200 20.52 -16.63 -2.88
N PHE A 201 19.21 -16.65 -2.64
CA PHE A 201 18.64 -16.38 -1.32
C PHE A 201 18.17 -17.64 -0.58
N ARG A 202 17.81 -18.69 -1.33
CA ARG A 202 17.26 -19.91 -0.74
C ARG A 202 18.29 -20.72 0.06
N HIS A 203 17.88 -21.21 1.22
CA HIS A 203 18.51 -22.31 1.92
C HIS A 203 17.48 -23.42 2.13
N GLN A 204 17.68 -24.56 1.46
CA GLN A 204 16.76 -25.69 1.52
C GLN A 204 17.39 -26.85 2.31
N ASN A 205 16.68 -27.35 3.30
CA ASN A 205 17.00 -28.58 4.01
C ASN A 205 16.00 -29.68 3.65
N LYS A 206 16.34 -30.44 2.61
CA LYS A 206 15.47 -31.52 2.08
C LYS A 206 15.22 -32.64 3.07
N SER A 207 16.15 -32.90 4.00
CA SER A 207 16.00 -33.97 5.00
C SER A 207 14.96 -33.62 6.05
N GLU A 208 14.73 -32.35 6.28
CA GLU A 208 13.73 -31.84 7.24
C GLU A 208 12.46 -31.31 6.56
N GLY A 209 12.43 -31.18 5.24
CA GLY A 209 11.31 -30.61 4.50
C GLY A 209 11.06 -29.14 4.86
N ILE A 210 12.14 -28.36 4.98
CA ILE A 210 12.06 -26.93 5.28
C ILE A 210 12.92 -26.11 4.31
N CYS A 211 12.44 -24.91 4.03
CA CYS A 211 13.13 -23.88 3.29
C CYS A 211 13.08 -22.57 4.06
N TYR A 212 14.20 -21.87 4.12
CA TYR A 212 14.26 -20.50 4.63
C TYR A 212 15.17 -19.66 3.74
N TRP A 213 15.09 -18.33 3.89
CA TRP A 213 15.69 -17.40 2.96
C TRP A 213 16.65 -16.46 3.68
N TYR A 214 17.81 -16.18 3.06
CA TYR A 214 18.70 -15.14 3.55
C TYR A 214 18.02 -13.78 3.44
N SER A 215 18.10 -12.98 4.50
CA SER A 215 17.44 -11.65 4.55
C SER A 215 18.02 -10.66 3.53
N GLN A 216 19.33 -10.79 3.25
CA GLN A 216 20.04 -9.87 2.38
C GLN A 216 21.22 -10.56 1.70
N ILE A 217 21.51 -10.13 0.49
CA ILE A 217 22.80 -10.37 -0.17
C ILE A 217 23.46 -9.07 -0.55
N ASP A 218 24.78 -9.05 -0.55
CA ASP A 218 25.60 -7.91 -0.94
C ASP A 218 26.60 -8.37 -2.01
N ILE A 219 26.52 -7.74 -3.20
CA ILE A 219 27.38 -8.06 -4.33
C ILE A 219 28.62 -7.18 -4.23
N GLN A 220 29.76 -7.81 -4.00
CA GLN A 220 31.04 -7.13 -3.85
C GLN A 220 31.62 -6.74 -5.21
N ASP A 221 32.58 -5.82 -5.23
CA ASP A 221 33.25 -5.32 -6.45
C ASP A 221 33.96 -6.43 -7.25
N ASP A 222 34.45 -7.48 -6.58
CA ASP A 222 35.07 -8.65 -7.21
C ASP A 222 34.05 -9.67 -7.75
N GLY A 223 32.73 -9.38 -7.63
CA GLY A 223 31.63 -10.24 -8.03
C GLY A 223 31.28 -11.35 -7.04
N SER A 224 31.98 -11.45 -5.89
CA SER A 224 31.59 -12.34 -4.80
C SER A 224 30.30 -11.88 -4.15
N VAL A 225 29.59 -12.82 -3.50
CA VAL A 225 28.30 -12.54 -2.84
C VAL A 225 28.42 -12.84 -1.35
N ARG A 226 28.19 -11.82 -0.52
CA ARG A 226 28.06 -11.98 0.92
C ARG A 226 26.59 -12.14 1.28
N LYS A 227 26.25 -13.14 2.09
CA LYS A 227 24.88 -13.46 2.50
C LYS A 227 24.70 -13.20 3.99
N TYR A 228 23.53 -12.66 4.35
CA TYR A 228 23.16 -12.36 5.73
C TYR A 228 21.89 -13.11 6.11
N MET A 229 21.96 -13.86 7.21
CA MET A 229 20.80 -14.62 7.74
C MET A 229 19.81 -13.72 8.46
N GLY A 230 20.32 -12.86 9.34
CA GLY A 230 19.49 -11.90 10.06
C GLY A 230 19.32 -10.62 9.29
N SER A 231 18.23 -9.91 9.52
CA SER A 231 18.00 -8.61 8.94
C SER A 231 19.04 -7.60 9.38
N THR A 232 19.57 -6.84 8.44
CA THR A 232 20.40 -5.66 8.71
C THR A 232 19.62 -4.37 8.53
N ALA A 233 18.37 -4.48 8.03
CA ALA A 233 17.47 -3.35 7.83
C ALA A 233 16.67 -3.07 9.10
N GLY A 234 16.53 -1.78 9.41
CA GLY A 234 15.52 -1.30 10.32
C GLY A 234 15.77 -1.44 11.82
N GLY A 235 16.50 -0.51 12.40
CA GLY A 235 16.39 -0.09 13.80
C GLY A 235 16.36 -1.18 14.87
N ASP A 236 15.72 -0.88 15.98
CA ASP A 236 15.68 -1.72 17.19
C ASP A 236 14.96 -3.07 17.01
N GLU A 237 14.16 -3.24 15.94
CA GLU A 237 13.41 -4.48 15.71
C GLU A 237 14.19 -5.52 14.90
N GLY A 238 15.24 -5.14 14.15
CA GLY A 238 15.86 -6.02 13.15
C GLY A 238 17.15 -6.70 13.55
N GLY A 239 17.93 -6.14 14.48
CA GLY A 239 19.32 -6.51 14.68
C GLY A 239 19.55 -7.99 14.98
N ASN A 240 20.28 -8.69 14.10
CA ASN A 240 20.72 -10.07 14.23
C ASN A 240 19.63 -11.13 14.48
N ALA A 241 18.39 -10.85 14.13
CA ALA A 241 17.27 -11.79 14.19
C ALA A 241 16.77 -12.12 12.78
N ILE A 242 16.05 -13.22 12.62
CA ILE A 242 15.33 -13.52 11.40
C ILE A 242 13.87 -13.10 11.62
N PRO A 243 13.41 -11.98 10.98
CA PRO A 243 12.02 -11.58 11.10
C PRO A 243 11.09 -12.54 10.36
N CYS A 244 9.96 -12.89 10.97
CA CYS A 244 8.89 -13.64 10.31
C CYS A 244 8.39 -12.91 9.04
N TYR A 245 8.26 -11.60 9.12
CA TYR A 245 7.89 -10.72 8.04
C TYR A 245 8.69 -10.94 6.75
N GLU A 246 10.02 -11.01 6.82
CA GLU A 246 10.86 -11.23 5.64
C GLU A 246 10.64 -12.62 5.03
N GLN A 247 10.46 -13.65 5.87
CA GLN A 247 10.18 -15.02 5.40
C GLN A 247 8.79 -15.13 4.78
N ILE A 248 7.81 -14.41 5.29
CA ILE A 248 6.47 -14.29 4.71
C ILE A 248 6.55 -13.62 3.32
N TYR A 249 7.20 -12.46 3.24
CA TYR A 249 7.32 -11.72 1.97
C TYR A 249 8.26 -12.38 0.96
N ALA A 250 9.16 -13.26 1.39
CA ALA A 250 9.92 -14.12 0.48
C ALA A 250 9.01 -14.97 -0.43
N LEU A 251 7.81 -15.30 0.04
CA LEU A 251 6.83 -16.08 -0.71
C LEU A 251 5.98 -15.27 -1.69
N ALA A 252 5.93 -13.94 -1.57
CA ALA A 252 5.05 -13.11 -2.38
C ALA A 252 5.31 -13.27 -3.89
N GLY A 253 6.54 -13.04 -4.32
CA GLY A 253 6.96 -13.15 -5.72
C GLY A 253 6.85 -14.57 -6.27
N PRO A 254 7.47 -15.57 -5.62
CA PRO A 254 7.38 -16.96 -6.05
C PRO A 254 5.95 -17.49 -6.14
N THR A 255 5.08 -17.16 -5.19
CA THR A 255 3.67 -17.58 -5.22
C THR A 255 2.90 -16.97 -6.39
N GLN A 256 3.07 -15.67 -6.64
CA GLN A 256 2.39 -15.00 -7.75
C GLN A 256 2.93 -15.51 -9.10
N THR A 257 4.23 -15.78 -9.21
CA THR A 257 4.83 -16.43 -10.39
C THR A 257 4.27 -17.82 -10.59
N TRP A 258 4.24 -18.63 -9.52
CA TRP A 258 3.66 -19.99 -9.58
C TRP A 258 2.19 -19.98 -10.02
N ARG A 259 1.41 -19.02 -9.55
CA ARG A 259 0.01 -18.84 -9.96
C ARG A 259 -0.15 -18.65 -11.48
N LEU A 260 0.85 -18.07 -12.15
CA LEU A 260 0.85 -17.86 -13.61
C LEU A 260 1.28 -19.08 -14.40
N ILE A 261 2.37 -19.75 -13.97
CA ILE A 261 3.06 -20.75 -14.77
C ILE A 261 3.04 -22.17 -14.18
N GLY A 262 2.77 -22.32 -12.89
CA GLY A 262 2.95 -23.56 -12.15
C GLY A 262 4.41 -23.86 -11.85
N GLY A 263 4.74 -25.13 -11.67
CA GLY A 263 6.10 -25.64 -11.45
C GLY A 263 6.29 -26.29 -10.08
N GLU A 264 6.81 -27.52 -10.10
CA GLU A 264 6.99 -28.34 -8.89
C GLU A 264 8.03 -27.76 -7.96
N GLU A 265 9.14 -27.25 -8.49
CA GLU A 265 10.23 -26.69 -7.67
C GLU A 265 9.77 -25.44 -6.90
N ILE A 266 9.06 -24.52 -7.56
CA ILE A 266 8.52 -23.32 -6.91
C ILE A 266 7.53 -23.72 -5.82
N LYS A 267 6.63 -24.67 -6.11
CA LYS A 267 5.64 -25.16 -5.14
C LYS A 267 6.30 -25.82 -3.92
N THR A 268 7.35 -26.60 -4.15
CA THR A 268 8.14 -27.23 -3.07
C THR A 268 8.77 -26.17 -2.18
N ASP A 269 9.38 -25.14 -2.73
CA ASP A 269 9.96 -24.04 -1.96
C ASP A 269 8.90 -23.31 -1.12
N ILE A 270 7.71 -23.08 -1.69
CA ILE A 270 6.58 -22.48 -0.95
C ILE A 270 6.15 -23.36 0.22
N ASP A 271 5.93 -24.66 -0.01
CA ASP A 271 5.47 -25.59 1.01
C ASP A 271 6.50 -25.80 2.13
N ASP A 272 7.77 -25.94 1.75
CA ASP A 272 8.86 -26.06 2.69
C ASP A 272 9.09 -24.78 3.50
N THR A 273 8.83 -23.59 2.91
CA THR A 273 8.87 -22.33 3.66
C THR A 273 7.69 -22.22 4.63
N ILE A 274 6.48 -22.60 4.23
CA ILE A 274 5.31 -22.67 5.13
C ILE A 274 5.60 -23.66 6.28
N SER A 275 6.25 -24.79 5.99
CA SER A 275 6.68 -25.77 7.00
C SER A 275 7.68 -25.15 7.99
N PHE A 276 8.63 -24.33 7.49
CA PHE A 276 9.57 -23.59 8.33
C PHE A 276 8.86 -22.58 9.23
N LEU A 277 7.93 -21.79 8.68
CA LEU A 277 7.12 -20.83 9.44
C LEU A 277 6.31 -21.53 10.54
N ASN A 278 5.63 -22.62 10.20
CA ASN A 278 4.83 -23.39 11.16
C ASN A 278 5.66 -24.08 12.24
N ARG A 279 6.90 -24.44 11.92
CA ARG A 279 7.78 -25.14 12.88
C ARG A 279 8.47 -24.21 13.87
N TYR A 280 8.92 -23.04 13.44
CA TYR A 280 9.81 -22.18 14.21
C TYR A 280 9.18 -20.86 14.65
N TYR A 281 8.19 -20.33 13.92
CA TYR A 281 7.50 -19.10 14.31
C TYR A 281 6.15 -19.35 14.98
N LYS A 282 5.46 -20.43 14.62
CA LYS A 282 4.15 -20.71 15.23
C LYS A 282 4.29 -20.98 16.72
N ASP A 283 3.48 -20.28 17.52
CA ASP A 283 3.35 -20.58 18.94
C ASP A 283 2.48 -21.82 19.13
N HIS A 284 3.12 -22.94 19.48
CA HIS A 284 2.46 -24.21 19.77
C HIS A 284 1.96 -24.32 21.23
N GLY A 285 2.12 -23.23 22.02
CA GLY A 285 1.61 -23.13 23.37
C GLY A 285 0.12 -22.74 23.41
N PRO A 286 -0.39 -22.37 24.58
CA PRO A 286 -1.81 -22.11 24.78
C PRO A 286 -2.31 -20.82 24.09
N TYR A 287 -1.40 -19.93 23.70
CA TYR A 287 -1.75 -18.62 23.14
C TYR A 287 -1.85 -18.60 21.63
N GLY A 288 -1.16 -19.51 20.91
CA GLY A 288 -1.20 -19.56 19.44
C GLY A 288 -0.62 -18.34 18.75
N GLY A 289 -0.88 -18.21 17.43
CA GLY A 289 -0.32 -17.16 16.57
C GLY A 289 1.13 -17.42 16.17
N TYR A 290 1.83 -16.38 15.69
CA TYR A 290 3.19 -16.47 15.18
C TYR A 290 4.10 -15.43 15.83
N TYR A 291 5.28 -15.87 16.27
CA TYR A 291 6.31 -14.97 16.79
C TYR A 291 6.91 -14.10 15.69
N SER A 292 7.26 -12.88 16.06
CA SER A 292 7.80 -11.88 15.13
C SER A 292 9.23 -12.19 14.68
N HIS A 293 10.05 -12.81 15.54
CA HIS A 293 11.47 -13.04 15.30
C HIS A 293 11.90 -14.37 15.87
N ILE A 294 12.94 -14.95 15.24
CA ILE A 294 13.67 -16.11 15.77
C ILE A 294 15.18 -15.82 15.76
N ASP A 295 15.90 -16.50 16.64
CA ASP A 295 17.37 -16.46 16.67
C ASP A 295 17.95 -17.16 15.44
N PRO A 296 18.92 -16.57 14.71
CA PRO A 296 19.44 -17.14 13.46
C PRO A 296 20.28 -18.40 13.63
N VAL A 297 20.67 -18.76 14.85
CA VAL A 297 21.48 -19.96 15.14
C VAL A 297 20.63 -21.11 15.66
N THR A 298 19.72 -20.80 16.58
CA THR A 298 18.90 -21.82 17.28
C THR A 298 17.50 -21.95 16.70
N PHE A 299 17.04 -20.97 15.93
CA PHE A 299 15.66 -20.79 15.45
C PHE A 299 14.62 -20.72 16.59
N ASP A 300 15.06 -20.36 17.80
CA ASP A 300 14.20 -20.22 18.96
C ASP A 300 13.68 -18.77 19.08
N ALA A 301 12.35 -18.60 19.08
CA ALA A 301 11.69 -17.32 19.30
C ALA A 301 11.81 -16.80 20.75
N LYS A 302 12.21 -17.67 21.68
CA LYS A 302 12.38 -17.36 23.12
C LYS A 302 13.84 -17.23 23.54
N ALA A 303 14.78 -17.24 22.59
CA ALA A 303 16.21 -17.10 22.89
C ALA A 303 16.52 -15.72 23.48
N ASP A 304 17.41 -15.68 24.48
CA ASP A 304 17.85 -14.45 25.14
C ASP A 304 18.60 -13.49 24.20
N SER A 305 19.25 -14.05 23.16
CA SER A 305 19.93 -13.29 22.10
C SER A 305 19.02 -12.31 21.34
N LEU A 306 17.70 -12.57 21.32
CA LEU A 306 16.72 -11.70 20.66
C LEU A 306 16.45 -10.40 21.43
N GLY A 307 16.86 -10.30 22.69
CA GLY A 307 16.69 -9.09 23.49
C GLY A 307 15.24 -8.61 23.54
N VAL A 308 14.98 -7.41 23.01
CA VAL A 308 13.61 -6.80 22.99
C VAL A 308 12.63 -7.54 22.10
N ASN A 309 13.13 -8.34 21.15
CA ASN A 309 12.31 -9.11 20.20
C ASN A 309 11.90 -10.49 20.72
N LYS A 310 12.42 -10.87 21.90
CA LYS A 310 12.16 -12.18 22.49
C LYS A 310 10.68 -12.39 22.76
N ALA A 311 10.12 -13.47 22.23
CA ALA A 311 8.74 -13.90 22.45
C ALA A 311 7.69 -12.81 22.17
N LYS A 312 7.82 -12.12 21.04
CA LYS A 312 6.90 -11.06 20.61
C LYS A 312 6.02 -11.51 19.44
N LYS A 313 4.82 -10.95 19.37
CA LYS A 313 3.88 -11.12 18.24
C LYS A 313 3.46 -9.74 17.73
N ASN A 314 3.21 -9.63 16.43
CA ASN A 314 2.78 -8.38 15.82
C ASN A 314 1.89 -8.63 14.59
N TRP A 315 1.32 -7.54 14.05
CA TRP A 315 0.57 -7.61 12.79
C TRP A 315 1.37 -8.33 11.69
N ASN A 316 2.63 -7.96 11.50
CA ASN A 316 3.46 -8.49 10.42
C ASN A 316 3.71 -10.00 10.51
N SER A 317 3.82 -10.55 11.72
CA SER A 317 4.03 -12.00 11.91
C SER A 317 2.73 -12.81 11.91
N VAL A 318 1.58 -12.16 12.13
CA VAL A 318 0.28 -12.83 12.21
C VAL A 318 -0.55 -12.60 10.94
N GLY A 319 -0.75 -11.35 10.56
CA GLY A 319 -1.69 -10.97 9.52
C GLY A 319 -1.12 -11.01 8.10
N ASP A 320 0.15 -10.68 7.93
CA ASP A 320 0.76 -10.56 6.59
C ASP A 320 0.86 -11.90 5.83
N HIS A 321 0.69 -13.04 6.49
CA HIS A 321 0.55 -14.32 5.78
C HIS A 321 -0.56 -14.28 4.73
N ALA A 322 -1.70 -13.67 5.06
CA ALA A 322 -2.86 -13.65 4.19
C ALA A 322 -2.60 -12.90 2.86
N PRO A 323 -2.30 -11.58 2.86
CA PRO A 323 -2.12 -10.84 1.61
C PRO A 323 -0.82 -11.18 0.88
N ALA A 324 0.24 -11.57 1.57
CA ALA A 324 1.52 -11.83 0.91
C ALA A 324 1.47 -13.06 0.00
N TYR A 325 0.86 -14.16 0.44
CA TYR A 325 0.90 -15.41 -0.32
C TYR A 325 -0.32 -16.33 -0.16
N LEU A 326 -0.95 -16.42 1.03
CA LEU A 326 -1.98 -17.44 1.29
C LEU A 326 -3.23 -17.25 0.43
N ILE A 327 -3.69 -16.01 0.25
CA ILE A 327 -4.84 -15.71 -0.60
C ILE A 327 -4.53 -16.15 -2.04
N ASN A 328 -3.32 -15.83 -2.54
CA ASN A 328 -2.92 -16.21 -3.89
C ASN A 328 -2.78 -17.72 -4.06
N LEU A 329 -2.28 -18.45 -3.04
CA LEU A 329 -2.28 -19.91 -3.05
C LEU A 329 -3.70 -20.49 -3.08
N TYR A 330 -4.59 -19.94 -2.26
CA TYR A 330 -5.99 -20.37 -2.27
C TYR A 330 -6.66 -20.09 -3.62
N LEU A 331 -6.43 -18.91 -4.20
CA LEU A 331 -6.96 -18.55 -5.52
C LEU A 331 -6.48 -19.52 -6.63
N ALA A 332 -5.23 -19.94 -6.54
CA ALA A 332 -4.63 -20.85 -7.53
C ALA A 332 -5.03 -22.32 -7.35
N THR A 333 -5.34 -22.76 -6.12
CA THR A 333 -5.58 -24.18 -5.80
C THR A 333 -7.01 -24.51 -5.41
N GLY A 334 -7.68 -23.62 -4.67
CA GLY A 334 -8.92 -23.90 -3.97
C GLY A 334 -8.77 -24.90 -2.82
N ASP A 335 -7.53 -25.07 -2.28
CA ASP A 335 -7.25 -26.04 -1.22
C ASP A 335 -7.80 -25.54 0.12
N ASP A 336 -8.64 -26.37 0.75
CA ASP A 336 -9.28 -26.10 2.04
C ASP A 336 -8.28 -25.90 3.19
N ASN A 337 -7.06 -26.44 3.08
CA ASN A 337 -6.01 -26.20 4.08
C ASN A 337 -5.56 -24.73 4.09
N TYR A 338 -5.47 -24.10 2.92
CA TYR A 338 -5.18 -22.65 2.86
C TYR A 338 -6.36 -21.82 3.33
N ALA A 339 -7.60 -22.21 3.00
CA ALA A 339 -8.80 -21.56 3.51
C ALA A 339 -8.84 -21.61 5.04
N LYS A 340 -8.55 -22.79 5.62
CA LYS A 340 -8.47 -22.94 7.08
C LYS A 340 -7.35 -22.12 7.71
N PHE A 341 -6.18 -22.05 7.09
CA PHE A 341 -5.09 -21.21 7.60
C PHE A 341 -5.47 -19.72 7.57
N LEU A 342 -6.15 -19.27 6.50
CA LEU A 342 -6.71 -17.92 6.42
C LEU A 342 -7.75 -17.69 7.55
N GLU A 343 -8.63 -18.65 7.79
CA GLU A 343 -9.61 -18.59 8.87
C GLU A 343 -8.95 -18.45 10.24
N ASP A 344 -8.02 -19.35 10.56
CA ASP A 344 -7.26 -19.32 11.84
C ASP A 344 -6.52 -17.97 12.02
N THR A 345 -6.00 -17.39 10.94
CA THR A 345 -5.33 -16.09 10.94
C THR A 345 -6.29 -14.96 11.31
N PHE A 346 -7.44 -14.90 10.64
CA PHE A 346 -8.40 -13.80 10.85
C PHE A 346 -9.22 -13.97 12.13
N ASP A 347 -9.46 -15.19 12.60
CA ASP A 347 -9.99 -15.43 13.94
C ASP A 347 -9.04 -14.88 15.00
N THR A 348 -7.73 -15.17 14.90
CA THR A 348 -6.69 -14.61 15.78
C THR A 348 -6.68 -13.09 15.78
N ILE A 349 -6.83 -12.47 14.59
CA ILE A 349 -6.89 -11.01 14.46
C ILE A 349 -8.15 -10.45 15.13
N CYS A 350 -9.31 -11.06 14.91
CA CYS A 350 -10.57 -10.60 15.54
C CYS A 350 -10.56 -10.76 17.06
N ASP A 351 -9.88 -11.79 17.59
CA ASP A 351 -9.85 -12.08 19.01
C ASP A 351 -8.89 -11.14 19.79
N HIS A 352 -7.80 -10.68 19.16
CA HIS A 352 -6.70 -10.04 19.89
C HIS A 352 -6.37 -8.60 19.48
N PHE A 353 -6.70 -8.18 18.25
CA PHE A 353 -6.27 -6.86 17.74
C PHE A 353 -7.21 -5.71 18.10
N PRO A 354 -8.56 -5.91 18.23
CA PRO A 354 -9.46 -4.83 18.59
C PRO A 354 -9.11 -4.19 19.95
N ASP A 355 -9.18 -2.85 20.03
CA ASP A 355 -8.85 -2.11 21.25
C ASP A 355 -9.86 -0.95 21.51
N TYR A 356 -11.10 -1.16 21.10
CA TYR A 356 -12.14 -0.11 21.03
C TYR A 356 -12.60 0.47 22.34
N GLY A 357 -12.24 -0.08 23.47
CA GLY A 357 -12.44 0.56 24.77
C GLY A 357 -11.47 1.68 25.06
N TYR A 358 -10.36 1.73 24.30
CA TYR A 358 -9.23 2.61 24.56
C TYR A 358 -8.85 3.48 23.35
N SER A 359 -8.97 2.97 22.12
CA SER A 359 -8.54 3.62 20.89
C SER A 359 -9.49 3.26 19.74
N PRO A 360 -9.70 4.15 18.73
CA PRO A 360 -10.39 3.78 17.49
C PRO A 360 -9.52 2.87 16.60
N PHE A 361 -8.25 2.73 16.92
CA PHE A 361 -7.28 1.94 16.18
C PHE A 361 -7.02 0.61 16.87
N MET A 362 -6.79 -0.44 16.08
CA MET A 362 -6.34 -1.73 16.59
C MET A 362 -4.98 -1.63 17.30
N ASN A 363 -4.66 -2.59 18.15
CA ASN A 363 -3.30 -2.79 18.63
C ASN A 363 -2.53 -3.74 17.70
N GLU A 364 -1.24 -3.50 17.52
CA GLU A 364 -0.40 -4.24 16.56
C GLU A 364 0.78 -4.96 17.22
N LYS A 365 1.04 -4.73 18.49
CA LYS A 365 2.23 -5.17 19.20
C LYS A 365 1.85 -5.90 20.50
N PHE A 366 2.35 -7.13 20.67
CA PHE A 366 1.94 -8.00 21.75
C PHE A 366 3.13 -8.77 22.35
N PHE A 367 3.02 -9.08 23.61
CA PHE A 367 3.76 -10.15 24.23
C PHE A 367 3.22 -11.52 23.76
N ASP A 368 3.86 -12.62 24.16
CA ASP A 368 3.45 -13.97 23.73
C ASP A 368 2.04 -14.37 24.20
N ASP A 369 1.58 -13.80 25.32
CA ASP A 369 0.25 -14.00 25.92
C ASP A 369 -0.84 -13.06 25.37
N TRP A 370 -0.57 -12.32 24.30
CA TRP A 370 -1.42 -11.32 23.68
C TRP A 370 -1.66 -10.05 24.50
N SER A 371 -1.02 -9.89 25.66
CA SER A 371 -1.02 -8.58 26.32
C SER A 371 -0.31 -7.54 25.46
N HIS A 372 -0.77 -6.29 25.52
CA HIS A 372 -0.29 -5.21 24.65
C HIS A 372 1.13 -4.78 25.03
N ASP A 373 2.06 -4.77 24.08
CA ASP A 373 3.38 -4.17 24.25
C ASP A 373 3.43 -2.75 23.68
N LEU A 374 3.18 -1.77 24.53
CA LEU A 374 3.13 -0.37 24.14
C LEU A 374 4.50 0.33 24.08
N LYS A 375 5.60 -0.42 24.18
CA LYS A 375 6.97 0.11 24.19
C LYS A 375 7.88 -0.50 23.15
N TRP A 376 7.43 -1.55 22.47
CA TRP A 376 8.27 -2.31 21.54
C TRP A 376 8.31 -1.66 20.16
N GLY A 377 9.54 -1.53 19.63
CA GLY A 377 9.82 -0.99 18.30
C GLY A 377 9.56 0.50 18.15
N ILE A 378 9.80 1.01 16.95
CA ILE A 378 9.64 2.45 16.64
C ILE A 378 8.19 2.91 16.69
N HIS A 379 7.23 2.00 16.46
CA HIS A 379 5.81 2.32 16.48
C HIS A 379 5.25 2.46 17.90
N GLN A 380 5.78 1.72 18.87
CA GLN A 380 5.35 1.76 20.27
C GLN A 380 3.80 1.69 20.41
N ALA A 381 3.21 2.58 21.20
CA ALA A 381 1.76 2.73 21.39
C ALA A 381 1.07 3.54 20.29
N ARG A 382 1.62 3.58 19.07
CA ARG A 382 1.11 4.38 17.97
C ARG A 382 0.37 3.52 16.97
N CYS A 383 -0.43 4.17 16.12
CA CYS A 383 -1.19 3.53 15.06
C CYS A 383 -0.53 3.75 13.70
N VAL A 384 -0.35 2.69 12.94
CA VAL A 384 -0.09 2.74 11.50
C VAL A 384 -1.44 2.70 10.78
N VAL A 385 -1.84 3.81 10.17
CA VAL A 385 -3.18 3.96 9.58
C VAL A 385 -3.44 2.89 8.51
N GLY A 386 -2.47 2.67 7.62
CA GLY A 386 -2.59 1.68 6.55
C GLY A 386 -2.77 0.24 7.04
N HIS A 387 -2.17 -0.16 8.17
CA HIS A 387 -2.38 -1.51 8.71
C HIS A 387 -3.84 -1.73 9.16
N ASN A 388 -4.46 -0.72 9.78
CA ASN A 388 -5.89 -0.81 10.11
C ASN A 388 -6.75 -1.00 8.86
N LEU A 389 -6.50 -0.18 7.83
CA LEU A 389 -7.21 -0.28 6.55
C LEU A 389 -6.95 -1.63 5.86
N LYS A 390 -5.72 -2.15 5.93
CA LYS A 390 -5.35 -3.47 5.40
C LYS A 390 -6.12 -4.59 6.09
N VAL A 391 -6.31 -4.51 7.39
CA VAL A 391 -7.16 -5.45 8.14
C VAL A 391 -8.61 -5.37 7.66
N ALA A 392 -9.16 -4.16 7.51
CA ALA A 392 -10.56 -3.98 7.13
C ALA A 392 -10.91 -4.66 5.80
N TRP A 393 -10.11 -4.42 4.74
CA TRP A 393 -10.44 -5.01 3.44
C TRP A 393 -10.12 -6.51 3.35
N ASN A 394 -9.11 -7.00 4.06
CA ASN A 394 -8.85 -8.44 4.12
C ASN A 394 -9.93 -9.20 4.93
N LEU A 395 -10.44 -8.61 6.03
CA LEU A 395 -11.60 -9.16 6.74
C LEU A 395 -12.85 -9.20 5.86
N THR A 396 -13.04 -8.20 5.02
CA THR A 396 -14.17 -8.17 4.07
C THR A 396 -14.05 -9.29 3.04
N ARG A 397 -12.86 -9.51 2.49
CA ARG A 397 -12.56 -10.64 1.59
C ARG A 397 -12.79 -11.97 2.30
N MET A 398 -12.32 -12.10 3.54
CA MET A 398 -12.57 -13.32 4.33
C MET A 398 -14.03 -13.54 4.65
N HIS A 399 -14.79 -12.49 4.90
CA HIS A 399 -16.25 -12.62 5.07
C HIS A 399 -16.93 -13.11 3.79
N SER A 400 -16.45 -12.70 2.62
CA SER A 400 -16.94 -13.23 1.33
C SER A 400 -16.59 -14.71 1.14
N LEU A 401 -15.41 -15.14 1.57
CA LEU A 401 -14.96 -16.52 1.46
C LEU A 401 -15.61 -17.42 2.52
N MET A 402 -15.60 -17.01 3.77
CA MET A 402 -16.07 -17.75 4.94
C MET A 402 -16.87 -16.80 5.86
N PRO A 403 -18.17 -16.63 5.66
CA PRO A 403 -18.96 -15.63 6.36
C PRO A 403 -18.94 -15.80 7.88
N LYS A 404 -18.41 -14.78 8.59
CA LYS A 404 -18.46 -14.65 10.05
C LYS A 404 -18.83 -13.22 10.43
N GLU A 405 -19.74 -13.07 11.39
CA GLU A 405 -20.15 -11.75 11.87
C GLU A 405 -19.01 -10.98 12.51
N SER A 406 -18.05 -11.65 13.16
CA SER A 406 -16.84 -11.04 13.73
C SER A 406 -16.00 -10.33 12.66
N TYR A 407 -15.85 -10.91 11.46
CA TYR A 407 -15.10 -10.32 10.35
C TYR A 407 -15.79 -9.05 9.86
N LYS A 408 -17.09 -9.11 9.60
CA LYS A 408 -17.90 -7.97 9.18
C LYS A 408 -17.86 -6.85 10.22
N THR A 409 -18.12 -7.18 11.48
CA THR A 409 -18.17 -6.21 12.58
C THR A 409 -16.83 -5.48 12.73
N PHE A 410 -15.71 -6.21 12.75
CA PHE A 410 -14.40 -5.58 12.91
C PHE A 410 -14.01 -4.74 11.70
N ALA A 411 -14.28 -5.20 10.47
CA ALA A 411 -14.05 -4.43 9.26
C ALA A 411 -14.80 -3.09 9.28
N HIS A 412 -16.10 -3.10 9.64
CA HIS A 412 -16.90 -1.88 9.76
C HIS A 412 -16.41 -0.95 10.88
N GLN A 413 -16.05 -1.49 12.04
CA GLN A 413 -15.51 -0.69 13.15
C GLN A 413 -14.26 0.10 12.73
N ILE A 414 -13.36 -0.53 11.99
CA ILE A 414 -12.18 0.15 11.43
C ILE A 414 -12.63 1.19 10.40
N ALA A 415 -13.42 0.80 9.42
CA ALA A 415 -13.80 1.66 8.30
C ALA A 415 -14.62 2.87 8.72
N ASP A 416 -15.44 2.76 9.77
CA ASP A 416 -16.22 3.88 10.30
C ASP A 416 -15.37 4.81 11.19
N ALA A 417 -14.32 4.31 11.84
CA ALA A 417 -13.48 5.11 12.74
C ALA A 417 -12.35 5.87 12.01
N ILE A 418 -11.71 5.25 11.02
CA ILE A 418 -10.50 5.79 10.37
C ILE A 418 -10.73 7.14 9.66
N PRO A 419 -11.86 7.43 8.98
CA PRO A 419 -12.08 8.74 8.36
C PRO A 419 -11.99 9.91 9.34
N GLY A 420 -12.45 9.73 10.58
CA GLY A 420 -12.36 10.76 11.62
C GLY A 420 -11.01 10.82 12.32
N ALA A 421 -10.19 9.77 12.26
CA ALA A 421 -9.00 9.66 13.08
C ALA A 421 -7.67 9.67 12.29
N GLY A 422 -7.64 9.14 11.08
CA GLY A 422 -6.43 8.95 10.28
C GLY A 422 -6.46 9.56 8.87
N CYS A 423 -7.59 10.13 8.44
CA CYS A 423 -7.75 10.80 7.15
C CYS A 423 -7.44 12.30 7.25
N ASP A 424 -6.92 12.88 6.19
CA ASP A 424 -6.83 14.33 6.03
C ASP A 424 -8.09 14.85 5.32
N ASN A 425 -9.11 15.13 6.12
CA ASN A 425 -10.42 15.55 5.60
C ASN A 425 -10.41 16.92 4.89
N GLN A 426 -9.35 17.71 5.04
CA GLN A 426 -9.21 18.97 4.27
C GLN A 426 -8.55 18.75 2.93
N ARG A 427 -7.53 17.89 2.86
CA ARG A 427 -6.64 17.78 1.69
C ARG A 427 -6.77 16.45 0.95
N GLY A 428 -7.47 15.48 1.56
CA GLY A 428 -7.59 14.12 1.07
C GLY A 428 -6.39 13.24 1.46
N GLY A 429 -6.58 11.93 1.30
CA GLY A 429 -5.56 10.92 1.61
C GLY A 429 -5.40 10.61 3.09
N TRP A 430 -4.56 9.61 3.36
CA TRP A 430 -4.38 9.00 4.68
C TRP A 430 -3.01 9.38 5.26
N TYR A 431 -3.01 9.80 6.53
CA TYR A 431 -1.75 10.06 7.24
C TYR A 431 -0.97 8.75 7.48
N ASP A 432 0.33 8.89 7.74
CA ASP A 432 1.23 7.76 7.92
C ASP A 432 1.03 7.11 9.30
N MET A 433 1.30 7.86 10.37
CA MET A 433 1.22 7.36 11.74
C MET A 433 0.55 8.37 12.67
N MET A 434 -0.37 7.87 13.51
CA MET A 434 -1.16 8.67 14.44
C MET A 434 -0.93 8.23 15.89
N GLU A 435 -1.06 9.17 16.83
CA GLU A 435 -1.22 8.80 18.23
C GLU A 435 -2.57 8.07 18.41
N ARG A 436 -2.60 7.04 19.24
CA ARG A 436 -3.78 6.18 19.40
C ARG A 436 -4.89 6.77 20.25
N THR A 437 -4.58 7.81 21.03
CA THR A 437 -5.51 8.42 21.98
C THR A 437 -5.52 9.93 21.82
N LEU A 438 -6.66 10.52 22.05
CA LEU A 438 -6.77 11.98 22.20
C LEU A 438 -6.12 12.41 23.49
N LYS A 439 -5.44 13.55 23.48
CA LYS A 439 -5.00 14.21 24.71
C LYS A 439 -6.14 15.04 25.29
N ASP A 440 -6.08 15.27 26.60
CA ASP A 440 -7.09 16.06 27.29
C ASP A 440 -7.31 17.42 26.63
N GLY A 441 -8.56 17.69 26.23
CA GLY A 441 -8.96 18.93 25.56
C GLY A 441 -8.70 19.00 24.07
N GLU A 442 -8.25 17.91 23.43
CA GLU A 442 -8.10 17.83 21.96
C GLU A 442 -9.29 17.11 21.31
N GLU A 443 -9.69 17.61 20.15
CA GLU A 443 -10.76 17.02 19.32
C GLU A 443 -10.20 16.14 18.20
N ASN A 444 -8.90 16.27 17.88
CA ASN A 444 -8.25 15.55 16.80
C ASN A 444 -7.05 14.74 17.28
N TYR A 445 -6.85 13.56 16.69
CA TYR A 445 -5.67 12.74 16.92
C TYR A 445 -4.41 13.43 16.37
N ARG A 446 -3.31 13.31 17.09
CA ARG A 446 -2.04 13.91 16.68
C ARG A 446 -1.32 13.00 15.70
N ARG A 447 -0.74 13.61 14.67
CA ARG A 447 0.26 12.96 13.81
C ARG A 447 1.54 12.75 14.61
N VAL A 448 2.15 11.57 14.45
CA VAL A 448 3.36 11.21 15.21
C VAL A 448 4.59 11.90 14.65
N TRP A 449 4.75 11.82 13.34
CA TRP A 449 5.80 12.54 12.64
C TRP A 449 5.24 13.89 12.17
N HIS A 450 5.66 14.42 11.08
CA HIS A 450 5.01 15.59 10.48
C HIS A 450 3.76 15.16 9.67
N ASP A 451 3.28 15.99 8.80
CA ASP A 451 2.07 15.81 8.00
C ASP A 451 2.26 14.97 6.73
N ARG A 452 3.27 14.11 6.69
CA ARG A 452 3.56 13.26 5.53
C ARG A 452 2.50 12.15 5.34
N LYS A 453 2.37 11.73 4.10
CA LYS A 453 1.52 10.62 3.65
C LYS A 453 2.37 9.69 2.81
N ALA A 454 2.37 8.38 3.13
CA ALA A 454 3.13 7.37 2.39
C ALA A 454 2.24 6.71 1.33
N TRP A 455 2.83 6.33 0.19
CA TRP A 455 2.13 5.74 -0.96
C TRP A 455 1.35 4.48 -0.61
N TRP A 456 1.94 3.58 0.16
CA TRP A 456 1.33 2.29 0.50
C TRP A 456 0.12 2.45 1.42
N GLN A 457 0.08 3.48 2.23
CA GLN A 457 -1.08 3.76 3.08
C GLN A 457 -2.27 4.29 2.28
N GLN A 458 -2.00 5.03 1.19
CA GLN A 458 -3.04 5.44 0.25
C GLN A 458 -3.65 4.22 -0.44
N GLU A 459 -2.82 3.27 -0.87
CA GLU A 459 -3.28 2.00 -1.41
C GLU A 459 -4.25 1.32 -0.45
N GLN A 460 -3.86 1.14 0.82
CA GLN A 460 -4.68 0.43 1.79
C GLN A 460 -6.05 1.10 1.98
N GLY A 461 -6.08 2.44 1.99
CA GLY A 461 -7.34 3.19 2.08
C GLY A 461 -8.21 3.03 0.84
N ILE A 462 -7.63 3.18 -0.34
CA ILE A 462 -8.34 3.02 -1.62
C ILE A 462 -8.96 1.61 -1.72
N LEU A 463 -8.15 0.57 -1.47
CA LEU A 463 -8.60 -0.82 -1.54
C LEU A 463 -9.66 -1.13 -0.48
N ALA A 464 -9.46 -0.71 0.77
CA ALA A 464 -10.43 -0.92 1.82
C ALA A 464 -11.82 -0.41 1.42
N TYR A 465 -11.90 0.82 0.97
CA TYR A 465 -13.19 1.42 0.68
C TYR A 465 -13.80 0.99 -0.66
N TYR A 466 -13.02 0.67 -1.70
CA TYR A 466 -13.58 0.05 -2.92
C TYR A 466 -14.11 -1.35 -2.64
N ILE A 467 -13.36 -2.18 -1.92
CA ILE A 467 -13.77 -3.57 -1.62
C ILE A 467 -15.02 -3.57 -0.74
N MET A 468 -15.01 -2.77 0.32
CA MET A 468 -16.15 -2.67 1.23
C MET A 468 -17.39 -2.07 0.55
N ALA A 469 -17.23 -1.05 -0.30
CA ALA A 469 -18.33 -0.50 -1.09
C ALA A 469 -18.92 -1.51 -2.09
N GLY A 470 -18.09 -2.42 -2.60
CA GLY A 470 -18.54 -3.49 -3.51
C GLY A 470 -19.23 -4.64 -2.80
N VAL A 471 -18.97 -4.87 -1.53
CA VAL A 471 -19.51 -5.99 -0.74
C VAL A 471 -20.68 -5.56 0.14
N TYR A 472 -20.71 -4.32 0.63
CA TYR A 472 -21.71 -3.84 1.58
C TYR A 472 -22.53 -2.69 1.00
N ASP A 473 -23.79 -2.98 0.64
CA ASP A 473 -24.70 -2.02 -0.01
C ASP A 473 -25.26 -0.96 0.97
N ASP A 474 -25.14 -1.17 2.27
CA ASP A 474 -25.70 -0.31 3.32
C ASP A 474 -24.82 0.90 3.70
N LYS A 475 -23.66 1.03 3.07
CA LYS A 475 -22.65 2.07 3.36
C LYS A 475 -22.21 2.82 2.08
N PRO A 476 -23.09 3.63 1.48
CA PRO A 476 -22.76 4.35 0.25
C PRO A 476 -21.59 5.34 0.40
N GLU A 477 -21.31 5.82 1.61
CA GLU A 477 -20.18 6.69 1.93
C GLU A 477 -18.81 6.05 1.68
N TYR A 478 -18.71 4.72 1.72
CA TYR A 478 -17.44 4.03 1.44
C TYR A 478 -16.94 4.29 0.02
N LEU A 479 -17.84 4.33 -0.96
CA LEU A 479 -17.44 4.65 -2.33
C LEU A 479 -16.88 6.08 -2.44
N ASN A 480 -17.42 7.03 -1.67
CA ASN A 480 -16.88 8.39 -1.65
C ASN A 480 -15.46 8.43 -1.07
N TYR A 481 -15.20 7.73 0.03
CA TYR A 481 -13.84 7.63 0.60
C TYR A 481 -12.86 6.96 -0.38
N ALA A 482 -13.28 5.93 -1.12
CA ALA A 482 -12.46 5.32 -2.16
C ALA A 482 -12.11 6.32 -3.27
N ARG A 483 -13.08 7.11 -3.73
CA ARG A 483 -12.93 8.13 -4.77
C ARG A 483 -12.03 9.28 -4.32
N GLU A 484 -12.24 9.81 -3.12
CA GLU A 484 -11.41 10.88 -2.55
C GLU A 484 -9.96 10.41 -2.33
N GLY A 485 -9.76 9.17 -1.84
CA GLY A 485 -8.44 8.56 -1.72
C GLY A 485 -7.76 8.36 -3.07
N SER A 486 -8.49 7.84 -4.06
CA SER A 486 -7.99 7.67 -5.44
C SER A 486 -7.64 9.01 -6.09
N ALA A 487 -8.43 10.04 -5.84
CA ALA A 487 -8.16 11.39 -6.32
C ALA A 487 -6.86 11.93 -5.74
N PHE A 488 -6.64 11.77 -4.43
CA PHE A 488 -5.40 12.22 -3.80
C PHE A 488 -4.19 11.44 -4.32
N TYR A 489 -4.28 10.11 -4.41
CA TYR A 489 -3.18 9.30 -4.93
C TYR A 489 -2.81 9.65 -6.37
N ASN A 490 -3.79 9.65 -7.27
CA ASN A 490 -3.55 9.94 -8.68
C ASN A 490 -3.16 11.40 -8.94
N GLY A 491 -3.57 12.33 -8.08
CA GLY A 491 -3.22 13.73 -8.22
C GLY A 491 -1.82 14.10 -7.72
N TRP A 492 -1.28 13.36 -6.71
CA TRP A 492 -0.10 13.85 -5.98
C TRP A 492 1.02 12.83 -5.81
N PHE A 493 0.78 11.53 -6.02
CA PHE A 493 1.83 10.51 -5.88
C PHE A 493 2.50 10.14 -7.20
N LEU A 494 1.88 10.39 -8.34
CA LEU A 494 2.44 10.04 -9.64
C LEU A 494 3.56 11.01 -10.02
N ASP A 495 4.74 10.49 -10.36
CA ASP A 495 5.85 11.31 -10.84
C ASP A 495 5.83 11.33 -12.38
N TYR A 496 5.37 12.43 -12.92
CA TYR A 496 5.20 12.59 -14.37
C TYR A 496 6.50 12.90 -15.11
N GLU A 497 7.55 13.29 -14.39
CA GLU A 497 8.83 13.69 -15.00
C GLU A 497 9.81 12.52 -15.04
N GLU A 498 10.03 11.88 -13.90
CA GLU A 498 11.00 10.77 -13.77
C GLU A 498 10.33 9.39 -13.84
N GLY A 499 9.00 9.32 -13.89
CA GLY A 499 8.23 8.07 -13.87
C GLY A 499 8.15 7.42 -12.49
N GLY A 500 7.29 6.40 -12.36
CA GLY A 500 7.02 5.76 -11.08
C GLY A 500 6.22 6.65 -10.12
N ILE A 501 6.37 6.43 -8.83
CA ILE A 501 5.61 7.16 -7.80
C ILE A 501 6.53 7.68 -6.69
N TYR A 502 6.11 8.73 -6.01
CA TYR A 502 6.78 9.23 -4.82
C TYR A 502 6.56 8.31 -3.63
N PHE A 503 7.59 8.13 -2.80
CA PHE A 503 7.48 7.37 -1.54
C PHE A 503 6.54 8.09 -0.56
N ASN A 504 6.81 9.37 -0.34
CA ASN A 504 6.02 10.22 0.54
C ASN A 504 5.68 11.55 -0.14
N VAL A 505 4.51 12.06 0.18
CA VAL A 505 4.12 13.46 -0.07
C VAL A 505 3.74 14.13 1.25
N LEU A 506 3.87 15.45 1.31
CA LEU A 506 3.33 16.24 2.41
C LEU A 506 1.81 16.37 2.28
N ALA A 507 1.15 16.77 3.35
CA ALA A 507 -0.31 16.92 3.36
C ALA A 507 -0.83 17.82 2.23
N ASN A 508 -0.07 18.85 1.85
CA ASN A 508 -0.41 19.75 0.74
C ASN A 508 -0.10 19.19 -0.68
N GLY A 509 0.22 17.91 -0.79
CA GLY A 509 0.49 17.24 -2.06
C GLY A 509 1.92 17.39 -2.61
N GLN A 510 2.78 18.18 -1.96
CA GLN A 510 4.15 18.34 -2.44
C GLN A 510 5.02 17.11 -2.12
N PRO A 511 5.87 16.64 -3.05
CA PRO A 511 6.77 15.53 -2.79
C PRO A 511 7.67 15.79 -1.58
N TYR A 512 7.81 14.80 -0.69
CA TYR A 512 8.72 14.86 0.44
C TYR A 512 10.10 14.32 0.03
N SER A 513 11.05 15.22 -0.10
CA SER A 513 12.40 14.92 -0.63
C SER A 513 13.49 14.83 0.44
N LEU A 514 13.12 14.84 1.72
CA LEU A 514 14.06 14.75 2.83
C LEU A 514 14.09 13.34 3.44
N GLY A 515 15.20 13.00 4.11
CA GLY A 515 15.37 11.71 4.78
C GLY A 515 15.72 10.57 3.83
N SER A 516 15.65 9.35 4.34
CA SER A 516 15.97 8.11 3.61
C SER A 516 14.80 7.60 2.76
N GLU A 517 13.56 7.93 3.14
CA GLU A 517 12.33 7.47 2.47
C GLU A 517 11.88 8.45 1.38
N ARG A 518 12.76 8.72 0.42
CA ARG A 518 12.55 9.67 -0.69
C ARG A 518 12.74 9.05 -2.08
N GLY A 519 13.33 7.86 -2.13
CA GLY A 519 13.64 7.16 -3.38
C GLY A 519 12.47 6.36 -3.92
N LYS A 520 12.67 5.78 -5.09
CA LYS A 520 11.71 4.89 -5.78
C LYS A 520 12.02 3.41 -5.60
N GLY A 521 13.00 3.10 -4.77
CA GLY A 521 13.37 1.79 -4.26
C GLY A 521 14.00 1.92 -2.89
N SER A 522 13.65 1.03 -1.98
CA SER A 522 14.20 0.92 -0.64
C SER A 522 13.78 -0.42 -0.04
N HIS A 523 14.20 -0.69 1.21
CA HIS A 523 13.72 -1.84 1.96
C HIS A 523 12.18 -1.98 1.96
N SER A 524 11.44 -0.88 1.92
CA SER A 524 9.97 -0.89 1.95
C SER A 524 9.33 -0.69 0.57
N MET A 525 10.05 -0.18 -0.41
CA MET A 525 9.49 0.24 -1.71
C MET A 525 10.12 -0.49 -2.88
N ALA A 526 9.38 -1.41 -3.49
CA ALA A 526 9.82 -2.17 -4.66
C ALA A 526 8.68 -2.52 -5.63
N GLY A 527 7.64 -1.75 -5.69
CA GLY A 527 6.53 -1.97 -6.60
C GLY A 527 5.37 -2.81 -6.04
N TYR A 528 5.56 -3.67 -5.01
CA TYR A 528 4.48 -4.53 -4.49
C TYR A 528 3.16 -3.76 -4.33
N HIS A 529 3.16 -2.77 -3.46
CA HIS A 529 1.97 -1.98 -3.16
C HIS A 529 1.41 -1.22 -4.37
N SER A 530 2.27 -0.68 -5.23
CA SER A 530 1.81 0.05 -6.42
C SER A 530 1.15 -0.87 -7.44
N PHE A 531 1.70 -2.07 -7.65
CA PHE A 531 1.11 -3.06 -8.56
C PHE A 531 -0.13 -3.72 -7.94
N GLU A 532 -0.15 -3.99 -6.63
CA GLU A 532 -1.32 -4.51 -5.91
C GLU A 532 -2.47 -3.51 -5.96
N LEU A 533 -2.19 -2.22 -5.69
CA LEU A 533 -3.18 -1.16 -5.84
C LEU A 533 -3.82 -1.16 -7.23
N CYS A 534 -2.99 -1.15 -8.26
CA CYS A 534 -3.49 -1.13 -9.65
C CYS A 534 -4.28 -2.41 -9.98
N PHE A 535 -3.78 -3.58 -9.57
CA PHE A 535 -4.43 -4.86 -9.83
C PHE A 535 -5.82 -4.92 -9.17
N LEU A 536 -5.88 -4.72 -7.86
CA LEU A 536 -7.14 -4.83 -7.12
C LEU A 536 -8.09 -3.68 -7.42
N SER A 537 -7.59 -2.44 -7.61
CA SER A 537 -8.44 -1.33 -8.04
C SER A 537 -9.05 -1.57 -9.41
N ALA A 538 -8.30 -2.12 -10.38
CA ALA A 538 -8.87 -2.51 -11.68
C ALA A 538 -9.96 -3.57 -11.53
N VAL A 539 -9.71 -4.61 -10.71
CA VAL A 539 -10.68 -5.67 -10.44
C VAL A 539 -11.97 -5.08 -9.85
N TYR A 540 -11.85 -4.37 -8.74
CA TYR A 540 -13.02 -3.90 -8.00
C TYR A 540 -13.74 -2.75 -8.70
N THR A 541 -13.03 -1.83 -9.35
CA THR A 541 -13.64 -0.76 -10.13
C THR A 541 -14.38 -1.33 -11.34
N ASN A 542 -13.77 -2.25 -12.10
CA ASN A 542 -14.42 -2.82 -13.28
C ASN A 542 -15.57 -3.76 -12.94
N LEU A 543 -15.42 -4.64 -11.97
CA LEU A 543 -16.42 -5.69 -11.69
C LEU A 543 -17.53 -5.21 -10.75
N LEU A 544 -17.25 -4.34 -9.79
CA LEU A 544 -18.21 -3.93 -8.78
C LEU A 544 -18.78 -2.52 -9.01
N VAL A 545 -17.96 -1.56 -9.46
CA VAL A 545 -18.40 -0.18 -9.70
C VAL A 545 -18.95 -0.04 -11.12
N ASN A 546 -18.13 -0.31 -12.14
CA ASN A 546 -18.51 -0.14 -13.56
C ASN A 546 -19.31 -1.33 -14.12
N LYS A 547 -19.21 -2.50 -13.47
CA LYS A 547 -19.82 -3.77 -13.92
C LYS A 547 -19.41 -4.12 -15.36
N GLN A 548 -18.11 -3.98 -15.63
CA GLN A 548 -17.50 -4.29 -16.91
C GLN A 548 -16.62 -5.55 -16.80
N PRO A 549 -16.52 -6.35 -17.88
CA PRO A 549 -15.59 -7.47 -17.91
C PRO A 549 -14.14 -7.00 -17.88
N MET A 550 -13.25 -7.89 -17.41
CA MET A 550 -11.81 -7.66 -17.39
C MET A 550 -11.07 -8.92 -17.84
N ASP A 551 -10.03 -8.76 -18.66
CA ASP A 551 -9.19 -9.84 -19.13
C ASP A 551 -8.03 -10.09 -18.15
N PHE A 552 -7.70 -11.37 -17.95
CA PHE A 552 -6.54 -11.81 -17.19
C PHE A 552 -5.71 -12.79 -18.01
N PHE A 553 -4.39 -12.64 -17.94
CA PHE A 553 -3.44 -13.42 -18.71
C PHE A 553 -2.71 -14.43 -17.82
N PHE A 554 -2.67 -15.69 -18.26
CA PHE A 554 -1.96 -16.80 -17.61
C PHE A 554 -1.18 -17.55 -18.68
N LYS A 555 -0.05 -18.14 -18.28
CA LYS A 555 0.78 -18.95 -19.19
C LYS A 555 1.17 -20.28 -18.51
N PRO A 556 0.20 -21.14 -18.19
CA PRO A 556 0.47 -22.36 -17.47
C PRO A 556 1.30 -23.33 -18.32
N ASN A 557 2.30 -23.95 -17.71
CA ASN A 557 2.88 -25.16 -18.26
C ASN A 557 1.85 -26.30 -18.10
N PRO A 558 1.42 -26.97 -19.17
CA PRO A 558 0.35 -27.96 -19.12
C PRO A 558 0.54 -29.12 -18.13
N HIS A 559 1.78 -29.41 -17.73
CA HIS A 559 2.11 -30.50 -16.79
C HIS A 559 2.52 -30.00 -15.40
N ALA A 560 2.52 -28.69 -15.16
CA ALA A 560 3.07 -28.08 -13.95
C ALA A 560 2.04 -27.79 -12.86
N TRP A 561 0.75 -28.05 -13.13
CA TRP A 561 -0.34 -27.82 -12.18
C TRP A 561 -0.80 -29.14 -11.56
N PRO A 562 -1.15 -29.16 -10.27
CA PRO A 562 -1.72 -30.34 -9.64
C PRO A 562 -2.94 -30.86 -10.42
N GLU A 563 -2.95 -32.17 -10.72
CA GLU A 563 -4.05 -32.82 -11.45
C GLU A 563 -4.43 -32.18 -12.81
N ASN A 564 -3.49 -31.39 -13.42
CA ASN A 564 -3.75 -30.63 -14.65
C ASN A 564 -4.93 -29.64 -14.57
N LYS A 565 -5.22 -29.14 -13.37
CA LYS A 565 -6.27 -28.14 -13.13
C LYS A 565 -5.67 -26.78 -12.86
N LEU A 566 -5.83 -25.86 -13.80
CA LEU A 566 -5.60 -24.43 -13.57
C LEU A 566 -6.88 -23.83 -12.98
N ARG A 567 -6.77 -23.25 -11.80
CA ARG A 567 -7.84 -22.43 -11.24
C ARG A 567 -7.55 -20.95 -11.51
N VAL A 568 -8.46 -20.31 -12.21
CA VAL A 568 -8.41 -18.88 -12.51
C VAL A 568 -9.49 -18.18 -11.69
N ALA A 569 -9.08 -17.43 -10.69
CA ALA A 569 -9.95 -16.57 -9.91
C ALA A 569 -9.22 -15.22 -9.70
N PRO A 570 -9.86 -14.07 -9.99
CA PRO A 570 -9.23 -12.76 -9.84
C PRO A 570 -9.01 -12.41 -8.37
N ASP A 571 -10.00 -12.71 -7.54
CA ASP A 571 -9.97 -12.49 -6.08
C ASP A 571 -10.99 -13.41 -5.36
N ILE A 572 -11.04 -13.36 -4.03
CA ILE A 572 -11.95 -14.12 -3.17
C ILE A 572 -13.20 -13.34 -2.81
#